data_56cccdf526c13c6ae1ffeab1d84fe908
#
_entry.id   56cccdf526c13c6ae1ffeab1d84fe908
#
_cell.length_a   1.000
_cell.length_b   1.000
_cell.length_c   1.000
_cell.angle_alpha   90.00
_cell.angle_beta   90.00
_cell.angle_gamma   90.00
#
_symmetry.space_group_name_H-M   'P 1'
#
loop_
_entity.id
_entity.type
_entity.pdbx_description
1 polymer ?
#
loop_
_entity_poly.entity_id
_entity_poly.type
_entity_poly.pdbx_seq_one_letter_code
_entity_poly.pdbx_strand_id
1 'polypeptide(L)'
;IGGIITTLIALHYVTPDGGILNGISHIADAASDKFDMVLSRDNKEFNNLPGIYVLIGGLWVANLYYWGFNQYIIQRTLAAKSLTEAQRGIAFAAFLKMLIPFIVVIPGIVAWVMYSEDLYGARSAFEIAGSTALNNDNAYPWLISTFIPVGVKGLVLAALAAAIVSSLASMLNSTSTIFTMDIYKPYINREASQTKLVNVGRLTAGIALIIAVCLAPLLGGIDQMFQYIQEYTGLVSPGILAVFLMGLFWKKATNKGAIWGVLCSIPIALIFKLLPLEMPFMDQMFYATLLTIVVIFMVSLSSNPADDDPKAIKLTADMFKTDKVFNICAYIICILLVVIYTAFF
;
A
#
# COMPACT_ATOMS: atom_id res chain seq x y z
N ILE A 1 -13.83 -12.92 1.66
CA ILE A 1 -15.00 -13.72 1.19
C ILE A 1 -15.84 -12.86 0.24
N GLY A 2 -16.32 -11.67 0.64
CA GLY A 2 -17.17 -10.82 -0.20
C GLY A 2 -16.58 -10.54 -1.58
N GLY A 3 -15.29 -10.17 -1.63
CA GLY A 3 -14.59 -9.92 -2.89
C GLY A 3 -14.53 -11.14 -3.81
N ILE A 4 -14.25 -12.32 -3.26
CA ILE A 4 -14.23 -13.57 -4.04
C ILE A 4 -15.62 -13.85 -4.61
N ILE A 5 -16.68 -13.70 -3.81
CA ILE A 5 -18.05 -13.88 -4.27
C ILE A 5 -18.36 -12.93 -5.42
N THR A 6 -18.01 -11.65 -5.29
CA THR A 6 -18.21 -10.65 -6.35
C THR A 6 -17.48 -11.04 -7.63
N THR A 7 -16.21 -11.48 -7.55
CA THR A 7 -15.44 -11.93 -8.70
C THR A 7 -16.07 -13.12 -9.41
N LEU A 8 -16.46 -14.15 -8.65
CA LEU A 8 -17.05 -15.36 -9.22
C LEU A 8 -18.38 -15.08 -9.92
N ILE A 9 -19.21 -14.23 -9.31
CA ILE A 9 -20.50 -13.84 -9.90
C ILE A 9 -20.28 -12.97 -11.15
N ALA A 10 -19.36 -12.01 -11.10
CA ALA A 10 -19.04 -11.16 -12.24
C ALA A 10 -18.52 -11.99 -13.44
N LEU A 11 -17.62 -12.96 -13.18
CA LEU A 11 -17.15 -13.88 -14.19
C LEU A 11 -18.26 -14.75 -14.80
N HIS A 12 -19.26 -15.11 -14.01
CA HIS A 12 -20.39 -15.89 -14.52
C HIS A 12 -21.24 -15.09 -15.52
N TYR A 13 -21.40 -13.78 -15.30
CA TYR A 13 -22.27 -12.93 -16.11
C TYR A 13 -21.57 -12.21 -17.28
N VAL A 14 -20.23 -12.29 -17.39
CA VAL A 14 -19.52 -11.63 -18.48
C VAL A 14 -19.74 -12.28 -19.84
N THR A 15 -20.18 -13.52 -19.86
CA THR A 15 -20.55 -14.25 -21.09
C THR A 15 -22.04 -14.57 -21.15
N PRO A 16 -22.66 -14.52 -22.34
CA PRO A 16 -24.09 -14.86 -22.50
C PRO A 16 -24.43 -16.28 -22.03
N ASP A 17 -23.55 -17.22 -22.29
CA ASP A 17 -23.74 -18.65 -21.94
C ASP A 17 -23.51 -18.92 -20.45
N GLY A 18 -22.99 -17.96 -19.72
CA GLY A 18 -22.65 -18.09 -18.31
C GLY A 18 -21.47 -19.05 -18.05
N GLY A 19 -21.11 -19.17 -16.76
CA GLY A 19 -20.05 -20.06 -16.32
C GLY A 19 -18.73 -19.36 -16.05
N ILE A 20 -18.12 -19.69 -14.89
CA ILE A 20 -16.88 -19.04 -14.42
C ILE A 20 -15.72 -19.32 -15.38
N LEU A 21 -15.57 -20.55 -15.87
CA LEU A 21 -14.48 -20.91 -16.79
C LEU A 21 -14.63 -20.21 -18.14
N ASN A 22 -15.85 -20.15 -18.66
CA ASN A 22 -16.14 -19.42 -19.90
C ASN A 22 -15.86 -17.92 -19.72
N GLY A 23 -16.21 -17.36 -18.57
CA GLY A 23 -15.88 -15.97 -18.23
C GLY A 23 -14.39 -15.69 -18.17
N ILE A 24 -13.61 -16.58 -17.56
CA ILE A 24 -12.12 -16.45 -17.55
C ILE A 24 -11.56 -16.49 -18.98
N SER A 25 -12.00 -17.44 -19.80
CA SER A 25 -11.55 -17.53 -21.19
C SER A 25 -11.91 -16.28 -21.98
N HIS A 26 -13.17 -15.81 -21.82
CA HIS A 26 -13.66 -14.61 -22.51
C HIS A 26 -12.86 -13.35 -22.17
N ILE A 27 -12.62 -13.09 -20.89
CA ILE A 27 -11.81 -11.90 -20.50
C ILE A 27 -10.35 -12.03 -20.91
N ALA A 28 -9.80 -13.24 -20.94
CA ALA A 28 -8.44 -13.47 -21.42
C ALA A 28 -8.29 -13.18 -22.93
N ASP A 29 -9.34 -13.50 -23.72
CA ASP A 29 -9.35 -13.24 -25.17
C ASP A 29 -9.69 -11.77 -25.46
N ALA A 30 -10.70 -11.19 -24.79
CA ALA A 30 -11.22 -9.85 -25.06
C ALA A 30 -10.34 -8.73 -24.50
N ALA A 31 -9.54 -8.99 -23.47
CA ALA A 31 -8.74 -8.01 -22.76
C ALA A 31 -7.36 -8.56 -22.36
N SER A 32 -6.69 -9.27 -23.28
CA SER A 32 -5.38 -9.88 -23.03
C SER A 32 -4.33 -8.86 -22.57
N ASP A 33 -4.36 -7.65 -23.14
CA ASP A 33 -3.47 -6.53 -22.79
C ASP A 33 -3.65 -6.00 -21.35
N LYS A 34 -4.76 -6.33 -20.68
CA LYS A 34 -5.02 -5.93 -19.28
C LYS A 34 -4.44 -6.91 -18.26
N PHE A 35 -3.90 -8.03 -18.72
CA PHE A 35 -3.20 -8.98 -17.86
C PHE A 35 -1.70 -8.71 -17.77
N ASP A 36 -1.14 -7.83 -18.61
CA ASP A 36 0.27 -7.47 -18.57
C ASP A 36 0.63 -6.82 -17.25
N MET A 37 1.56 -7.40 -16.52
CA MET A 37 2.03 -6.92 -15.22
C MET A 37 3.16 -5.89 -15.35
N VAL A 38 3.79 -5.82 -16.52
CA VAL A 38 4.90 -4.91 -16.83
C VAL A 38 4.58 -4.17 -18.10
N LEU A 39 4.38 -2.86 -18.03
CA LEU A 39 4.01 -2.07 -19.19
C LEU A 39 5.24 -1.59 -19.96
N SER A 40 5.11 -1.57 -21.30
CA SER A 40 6.07 -0.91 -22.20
C SER A 40 5.90 0.62 -22.13
N ARG A 41 6.95 1.38 -22.53
CA ARG A 41 6.91 2.86 -22.53
C ARG A 41 5.87 3.44 -23.49
N ASP A 42 5.46 2.68 -24.50
CA ASP A 42 4.48 3.11 -25.48
C ASP A 42 3.04 3.02 -24.96
N ASN A 43 2.84 2.37 -23.82
CA ASN A 43 1.53 2.26 -23.21
C ASN A 43 1.16 3.58 -22.52
N LYS A 44 -0.08 4.06 -22.74
CA LYS A 44 -0.59 5.32 -22.16
C LYS A 44 -0.60 5.33 -20.63
N GLU A 45 -0.73 4.15 -20.03
CA GLU A 45 -0.78 3.97 -18.57
C GLU A 45 0.61 3.74 -17.95
N PHE A 46 1.71 3.85 -18.73
CA PHE A 46 3.07 3.60 -18.26
C PHE A 46 3.45 4.42 -17.02
N ASN A 47 2.98 5.68 -16.92
CA ASN A 47 3.25 6.53 -15.76
C ASN A 47 2.46 6.12 -14.51
N ASN A 48 1.36 5.39 -14.70
CA ASN A 48 0.44 4.98 -13.64
C ASN A 48 0.73 3.57 -13.12
N LEU A 49 1.23 2.69 -13.99
CA LEU A 49 1.52 1.30 -13.69
C LEU A 49 3.02 0.99 -13.82
N PRO A 50 3.54 -0.01 -13.08
CA PRO A 50 4.97 -0.27 -13.05
C PRO A 50 5.51 -0.81 -14.39
N GLY A 51 6.50 -0.09 -14.93
CA GLY A 51 7.43 -0.66 -15.89
C GLY A 51 8.54 -1.45 -15.17
N ILE A 52 9.45 -2.08 -15.93
CA ILE A 52 10.52 -2.93 -15.39
C ILE A 52 11.43 -2.18 -14.40
N TYR A 53 11.69 -0.90 -14.61
CA TYR A 53 12.53 -0.09 -13.72
C TYR A 53 11.91 0.08 -12.33
N VAL A 54 10.59 0.19 -12.27
CA VAL A 54 9.84 0.26 -11.00
C VAL A 54 10.00 -1.02 -10.19
N LEU A 55 10.04 -2.18 -10.83
CA LEU A 55 10.28 -3.46 -10.14
C LEU A 55 11.64 -3.53 -9.47
N ILE A 56 12.68 -2.88 -10.06
CA ILE A 56 14.03 -2.87 -9.52
C ILE A 56 14.20 -1.79 -8.46
N GLY A 57 13.50 -0.66 -8.58
CA GLY A 57 13.70 0.54 -7.77
C GLY A 57 12.52 0.91 -6.88
N GLY A 58 11.56 1.63 -7.42
CA GLY A 58 10.50 2.30 -6.66
C GLY A 58 9.59 1.37 -5.88
N LEU A 59 9.32 0.19 -6.42
CA LEU A 59 8.49 -0.81 -5.76
C LEU A 59 9.10 -1.28 -4.43
N TRP A 60 10.42 -1.38 -4.35
CA TRP A 60 11.13 -1.72 -3.11
C TRP A 60 11.00 -0.61 -2.07
N VAL A 61 11.10 0.65 -2.49
CA VAL A 61 10.90 1.80 -1.58
C VAL A 61 9.50 1.75 -0.96
N ALA A 62 8.47 1.62 -1.80
CA ALA A 62 7.09 1.57 -1.34
C ALA A 62 6.83 0.38 -0.41
N ASN A 63 7.27 -0.83 -0.80
CA ASN A 63 7.02 -2.04 -0.01
C ASN A 63 7.84 -2.10 1.28
N LEU A 64 9.13 -1.74 1.27
CA LEU A 64 9.96 -1.72 2.48
C LEU A 64 9.42 -0.71 3.50
N TYR A 65 9.03 0.48 3.04
CA TYR A 65 8.37 1.46 3.91
C TYR A 65 7.07 0.92 4.48
N TYR A 66 6.16 0.46 3.61
CA TYR A 66 4.81 0.04 4.02
C TYR A 66 4.83 -1.15 4.97
N TRP A 67 5.58 -2.20 4.64
CA TRP A 67 5.58 -3.44 5.40
C TRP A 67 6.58 -3.44 6.57
N GLY A 68 7.66 -2.65 6.49
CA GLY A 68 8.73 -2.66 7.47
C GLY A 68 8.68 -1.52 8.46
N PHE A 69 8.23 -0.33 8.05
CA PHE A 69 8.38 0.88 8.86
C PHE A 69 7.09 1.66 9.09
N ASN A 70 5.98 1.21 8.56
CA ASN A 70 4.70 1.84 8.80
C ASN A 70 4.06 1.29 10.08
N GLN A 71 3.88 2.17 11.07
CA GLN A 71 3.40 1.80 12.41
C GLN A 71 2.09 1.01 12.39
N TYR A 72 1.09 1.40 11.59
CA TYR A 72 -0.22 0.75 11.62
C TYR A 72 -0.19 -0.68 11.07
N ILE A 73 0.82 -1.03 10.28
CA ILE A 73 1.05 -2.39 9.77
C ILE A 73 1.88 -3.19 10.75
N ILE A 74 3.08 -2.69 11.11
CA ILE A 74 4.09 -3.44 11.87
C ILE A 74 3.66 -3.68 13.32
N GLN A 75 2.79 -2.85 13.90
CA GLN A 75 2.31 -3.02 15.28
C GLN A 75 1.69 -4.40 15.55
N ARG A 76 1.04 -5.01 14.54
CA ARG A 76 0.46 -6.36 14.66
C ARG A 76 1.53 -7.43 14.73
N THR A 77 2.59 -7.28 13.95
CA THR A 77 3.74 -8.19 13.94
C THR A 77 4.52 -8.10 15.25
N LEU A 78 4.72 -6.86 15.76
CA LEU A 78 5.41 -6.63 17.04
C LEU A 78 4.61 -7.13 18.26
N ALA A 79 3.29 -7.27 18.14
CA ALA A 79 2.42 -7.81 19.20
C ALA A 79 2.38 -9.35 19.23
N ALA A 80 3.10 -10.03 18.34
CA ALA A 80 3.16 -11.50 18.32
C ALA A 80 3.84 -12.05 19.57
N LYS A 81 3.45 -13.26 20.01
CA LYS A 81 3.99 -13.92 21.22
C LYS A 81 5.47 -14.25 21.12
N SER A 82 5.98 -14.47 19.92
CA SER A 82 7.39 -14.79 19.65
C SER A 82 7.79 -14.37 18.24
N LEU A 83 9.11 -14.29 18.00
CA LEU A 83 9.66 -14.02 16.68
C LEU A 83 9.23 -15.06 15.64
N THR A 84 9.17 -16.33 16.03
CA THR A 84 8.71 -17.43 15.16
C THR A 84 7.26 -17.24 14.73
N GLU A 85 6.37 -16.89 15.67
CA GLU A 85 4.96 -16.60 15.36
C GLU A 85 4.83 -15.37 14.45
N ALA A 86 5.61 -14.32 14.69
CA ALA A 86 5.67 -13.15 13.83
C ALA A 86 6.08 -13.51 12.39
N GLN A 87 7.16 -14.29 12.23
CA GLN A 87 7.65 -14.74 10.91
C GLN A 87 6.62 -15.59 10.18
N ARG A 88 5.98 -16.55 10.84
CA ARG A 88 4.93 -17.39 10.24
C ARG A 88 3.70 -16.56 9.86
N GLY A 89 3.32 -15.61 10.72
CA GLY A 89 2.23 -14.67 10.43
C GLY A 89 2.49 -13.81 9.20
N ILE A 90 3.73 -13.32 9.00
CA ILE A 90 4.12 -12.57 7.81
C ILE A 90 4.07 -13.44 6.55
N ALA A 91 4.58 -14.69 6.62
CA ALA A 91 4.51 -15.62 5.50
C ALA A 91 3.06 -15.93 5.10
N PHE A 92 2.18 -16.14 6.07
CA PHE A 92 0.76 -16.35 5.82
C PHE A 92 0.08 -15.11 5.21
N ALA A 93 0.42 -13.91 5.70
CA ALA A 93 -0.08 -12.66 5.14
C ALA A 93 0.40 -12.45 3.69
N ALA A 94 1.65 -12.78 3.38
CA ALA A 94 2.19 -12.72 2.02
C ALA A 94 1.45 -13.69 1.08
N PHE A 95 1.16 -14.91 1.54
CA PHE A 95 0.35 -15.85 0.77
C PHE A 95 -1.07 -15.32 0.52
N LEU A 96 -1.74 -14.78 1.53
CA LEU A 96 -3.06 -14.17 1.37
C LEU A 96 -3.04 -12.97 0.41
N LYS A 97 -1.94 -12.21 0.40
CA LYS A 97 -1.77 -11.08 -0.52
C LYS A 97 -1.76 -11.52 -1.98
N MET A 98 -1.30 -12.72 -2.30
CA MET A 98 -1.34 -13.25 -3.67
C MET A 98 -2.76 -13.50 -4.18
N LEU A 99 -3.77 -13.54 -3.29
CA LEU A 99 -5.19 -13.65 -3.67
C LEU A 99 -5.80 -12.29 -4.02
N ILE A 100 -5.13 -11.17 -3.74
CA ILE A 100 -5.67 -9.83 -3.99
C ILE A 100 -5.99 -9.58 -5.47
N PRO A 101 -5.16 -9.98 -6.45
CA PRO A 101 -5.49 -9.82 -7.87
C PRO A 101 -6.84 -10.45 -8.24
N PHE A 102 -7.17 -11.60 -7.68
CA PHE A 102 -8.48 -12.24 -7.90
C PHE A 102 -9.66 -11.44 -7.32
N ILE A 103 -9.40 -10.64 -6.30
CA ILE A 103 -10.44 -9.86 -5.61
C ILE A 103 -10.57 -8.46 -6.19
N VAL A 104 -9.52 -7.91 -6.77
CA VAL A 104 -9.45 -6.52 -7.21
C VAL A 104 -9.24 -6.40 -8.72
N VAL A 105 -8.22 -7.08 -9.26
CA VAL A 105 -7.83 -6.93 -10.67
C VAL A 105 -8.85 -7.63 -11.59
N ILE A 106 -9.16 -8.89 -11.32
CA ILE A 106 -10.12 -9.65 -12.17
C ILE A 106 -11.49 -8.96 -12.26
N PRO A 107 -12.13 -8.50 -11.16
CA PRO A 107 -13.38 -7.73 -11.28
C PRO A 107 -13.23 -6.45 -12.10
N GLY A 108 -12.08 -5.77 -12.01
CA GLY A 108 -11.79 -4.59 -12.83
C GLY A 108 -11.74 -4.93 -14.33
N ILE A 109 -11.07 -6.02 -14.71
CA ILE A 109 -11.00 -6.50 -16.10
C ILE A 109 -12.40 -6.90 -16.58
N VAL A 110 -13.18 -7.61 -15.76
CA VAL A 110 -14.57 -7.98 -16.08
C VAL A 110 -15.41 -6.73 -16.35
N ALA A 111 -15.31 -5.71 -15.47
CA ALA A 111 -16.03 -4.45 -15.65
C ALA A 111 -15.62 -3.74 -16.94
N TRP A 112 -14.31 -3.76 -17.27
CA TRP A 112 -13.78 -3.21 -18.52
C TRP A 112 -14.33 -3.94 -19.76
N VAL A 113 -14.36 -5.29 -19.77
CA VAL A 113 -14.94 -6.07 -20.87
C VAL A 113 -16.43 -5.76 -21.01
N MET A 114 -17.18 -5.75 -19.93
CA MET A 114 -18.60 -5.38 -19.95
C MET A 114 -18.85 -3.97 -20.47
N TYR A 115 -17.95 -3.02 -20.17
CA TYR A 115 -17.99 -1.66 -20.72
C TYR A 115 -17.69 -1.65 -22.21
N SER A 116 -16.65 -2.34 -22.66
CA SER A 116 -16.22 -2.34 -24.08
C SER A 116 -17.29 -2.98 -24.98
N GLU A 117 -17.94 -4.02 -24.50
CA GLU A 117 -19.01 -4.75 -25.20
C GLU A 117 -20.43 -4.19 -24.94
N ASP A 118 -20.53 -3.14 -24.11
CA ASP A 118 -21.79 -2.51 -23.72
C ASP A 118 -22.81 -3.46 -23.06
N LEU A 119 -22.30 -4.37 -22.23
CA LEU A 119 -23.16 -5.34 -21.54
C LEU A 119 -23.81 -4.71 -20.30
N TYR A 120 -25.07 -5.04 -20.08
CA TYR A 120 -25.85 -4.67 -18.88
C TYR A 120 -25.87 -3.16 -18.58
N GLY A 121 -25.72 -2.30 -19.59
CA GLY A 121 -25.71 -0.85 -19.44
C GLY A 121 -24.42 -0.32 -18.81
N ALA A 122 -23.31 -1.03 -18.93
CA ALA A 122 -22.02 -0.65 -18.37
C ALA A 122 -21.54 0.72 -18.85
N ARG A 123 -21.78 1.06 -20.14
CA ARG A 123 -21.40 2.40 -20.67
C ARG A 123 -22.08 3.52 -19.89
N SER A 124 -23.38 3.43 -19.67
CA SER A 124 -24.12 4.46 -18.93
C SER A 124 -23.69 4.58 -17.47
N ALA A 125 -23.09 3.52 -16.89
CA ALA A 125 -22.61 3.50 -15.51
C ALA A 125 -21.21 4.10 -15.35
N PHE A 126 -20.37 4.04 -16.40
CA PHE A 126 -18.98 4.49 -16.35
C PHE A 126 -18.72 5.81 -17.07
N GLU A 127 -19.49 6.14 -18.10
CA GLU A 127 -19.33 7.39 -18.84
C GLU A 127 -19.81 8.59 -18.03
N ILE A 128 -18.96 9.63 -17.97
CA ILE A 128 -19.31 10.90 -17.34
C ILE A 128 -19.87 11.82 -18.42
N ALA A 129 -21.10 12.30 -18.24
CA ALA A 129 -21.77 13.17 -19.20
C ALA A 129 -20.91 14.40 -19.52
N GLY A 130 -20.61 14.60 -20.81
CA GLY A 130 -19.81 15.72 -21.30
C GLY A 130 -18.29 15.59 -21.10
N SER A 131 -17.78 14.41 -20.72
CA SER A 131 -16.36 14.12 -20.54
C SER A 131 -15.95 12.90 -21.34
N THR A 132 -14.66 12.83 -21.72
CA THR A 132 -14.04 11.61 -22.26
C THR A 132 -13.47 10.71 -21.17
N ALA A 133 -13.49 11.17 -19.92
CA ALA A 133 -13.03 10.40 -18.76
C ALA A 133 -14.09 9.41 -18.31
N LEU A 134 -13.63 8.26 -17.80
CA LEU A 134 -14.47 7.22 -17.25
C LEU A 134 -14.43 7.29 -15.72
N ASN A 135 -15.57 7.03 -15.08
CA ASN A 135 -15.64 6.87 -13.64
C ASN A 135 -15.18 5.43 -13.24
N ASN A 136 -13.86 5.22 -13.23
CA ASN A 136 -13.26 3.93 -12.95
C ASN A 136 -13.54 3.45 -11.51
N ASP A 137 -13.69 4.38 -10.57
CA ASP A 137 -13.97 4.06 -9.16
C ASP A 137 -15.36 3.46 -8.97
N ASN A 138 -16.25 3.61 -9.94
CA ASN A 138 -17.60 3.01 -9.93
C ASN A 138 -17.62 1.52 -10.33
N ALA A 139 -16.52 0.96 -10.84
CA ALA A 139 -16.50 -0.41 -11.36
C ALA A 139 -16.95 -1.45 -10.32
N TYR A 140 -16.36 -1.44 -9.15
CA TYR A 140 -16.67 -2.39 -8.09
C TYR A 140 -18.06 -2.19 -7.47
N PRO A 141 -18.49 -0.96 -7.13
CA PRO A 141 -19.85 -0.67 -6.71
C PRO A 141 -20.90 -1.10 -7.74
N TRP A 142 -20.64 -0.85 -9.03
CA TRP A 142 -21.56 -1.24 -10.11
C TRP A 142 -21.69 -2.76 -10.21
N LEU A 143 -20.61 -3.53 -10.16
CA LEU A 143 -20.67 -4.99 -10.16
C LEU A 143 -21.50 -5.52 -8.98
N ILE A 144 -21.31 -4.96 -7.78
CA ILE A 144 -22.08 -5.35 -6.59
C ILE A 144 -23.56 -5.00 -6.78
N SER A 145 -23.87 -3.80 -7.27
CA SER A 145 -25.25 -3.34 -7.40
C SER A 145 -26.02 -4.10 -8.47
N THR A 146 -25.36 -4.49 -9.56
CA THR A 146 -25.98 -5.09 -10.73
C THR A 146 -26.13 -6.61 -10.59
N PHE A 147 -25.09 -7.32 -10.17
CA PHE A 147 -25.04 -8.78 -10.27
C PHE A 147 -25.24 -9.52 -8.96
N ILE A 148 -24.98 -8.87 -7.81
CA ILE A 148 -25.10 -9.59 -6.54
C ILE A 148 -26.55 -9.69 -6.09
N PRO A 149 -27.09 -10.90 -5.85
CA PRO A 149 -28.45 -11.09 -5.35
C PRO A 149 -28.69 -10.40 -4.00
N VAL A 150 -29.92 -9.94 -3.73
CA VAL A 150 -30.28 -9.10 -2.58
C VAL A 150 -29.77 -9.66 -1.24
N GLY A 151 -29.94 -10.94 -0.96
CA GLY A 151 -29.48 -11.55 0.29
C GLY A 151 -27.95 -11.59 0.41
N VAL A 152 -27.26 -11.94 -0.67
CA VAL A 152 -25.79 -11.99 -0.72
C VAL A 152 -25.20 -10.58 -0.74
N LYS A 153 -25.86 -9.60 -1.34
CA LYS A 153 -25.46 -8.19 -1.37
C LYS A 153 -25.23 -7.64 0.03
N GLY A 154 -26.16 -7.93 0.96
CA GLY A 154 -26.01 -7.53 2.36
C GLY A 154 -24.75 -8.12 3.01
N LEU A 155 -24.43 -9.39 2.75
CA LEU A 155 -23.21 -10.03 3.25
C LEU A 155 -21.95 -9.40 2.65
N VAL A 156 -21.94 -9.13 1.34
CA VAL A 156 -20.79 -8.48 0.66
C VAL A 156 -20.56 -7.08 1.21
N LEU A 157 -21.60 -6.28 1.36
CA LEU A 157 -21.50 -4.93 1.93
C LEU A 157 -21.06 -4.94 3.39
N ALA A 158 -21.58 -5.88 4.20
CA ALA A 158 -21.13 -6.06 5.58
C ALA A 158 -19.64 -6.45 5.66
N ALA A 159 -19.18 -7.34 4.77
CA ALA A 159 -17.77 -7.73 4.68
C ALA A 159 -16.88 -6.55 4.27
N LEU A 160 -17.32 -5.73 3.33
CA LEU A 160 -16.62 -4.51 2.92
C LEU A 160 -16.54 -3.50 4.08
N ALA A 161 -17.65 -3.24 4.75
CA ALA A 161 -17.70 -2.38 5.93
C ALA A 161 -16.76 -2.88 7.04
N ALA A 162 -16.75 -4.18 7.31
CA ALA A 162 -15.85 -4.78 8.30
C ALA A 162 -14.37 -4.59 7.94
N ALA A 163 -14.01 -4.72 6.65
CA ALA A 163 -12.64 -4.49 6.17
C ALA A 163 -12.22 -3.02 6.37
N ILE A 164 -13.10 -2.07 6.03
CA ILE A 164 -12.86 -0.63 6.22
C ILE A 164 -12.68 -0.31 7.71
N VAL A 165 -13.59 -0.76 8.57
CA VAL A 165 -13.54 -0.53 10.02
C VAL A 165 -12.28 -1.13 10.63
N SER A 166 -11.84 -2.32 10.20
CA SER A 166 -10.61 -2.95 10.67
C SER A 166 -9.37 -2.13 10.33
N SER A 167 -9.29 -1.59 9.12
CA SER A 167 -8.18 -0.74 8.68
C SER A 167 -8.17 0.60 9.43
N LEU A 168 -9.33 1.24 9.52
CA LEU A 168 -9.51 2.51 10.24
C LEU A 168 -9.14 2.39 11.71
N ALA A 169 -9.58 1.33 12.39
CA ALA A 169 -9.22 1.07 13.79
C ALA A 169 -7.71 0.95 13.97
N SER A 170 -7.02 0.29 13.04
CA SER A 170 -5.55 0.15 13.09
C SER A 170 -4.84 1.49 12.89
N MET A 171 -5.33 2.32 11.96
CA MET A 171 -4.77 3.66 11.72
C MET A 171 -4.98 4.58 12.91
N LEU A 172 -6.19 4.59 13.51
CA LEU A 172 -6.48 5.37 14.72
C LEU A 172 -5.65 4.93 15.91
N ASN A 173 -5.46 3.62 16.10
CA ASN A 173 -4.60 3.10 17.15
C ASN A 173 -3.13 3.52 16.94
N SER A 174 -2.63 3.46 15.72
CA SER A 174 -1.29 3.93 15.37
C SER A 174 -1.11 5.42 15.66
N THR A 175 -2.03 6.27 15.19
CA THR A 175 -2.02 7.72 15.43
C THR A 175 -2.04 8.03 16.94
N SER A 176 -2.91 7.35 17.68
CA SER A 176 -3.02 7.45 19.11
C SER A 176 -1.71 7.08 19.83
N THR A 177 -1.09 5.97 19.41
CA THR A 177 0.14 5.47 20.02
C THR A 177 1.31 6.42 19.75
N ILE A 178 1.51 6.84 18.50
CA ILE A 178 2.56 7.77 18.12
C ILE A 178 2.41 9.09 18.90
N PHE A 179 1.21 9.69 18.90
CA PHE A 179 1.02 10.93 19.64
C PHE A 179 1.28 10.78 21.15
N THR A 180 0.74 9.71 21.74
CA THR A 180 0.81 9.52 23.19
C THR A 180 2.22 9.17 23.65
N MET A 181 2.91 8.28 22.93
CA MET A 181 4.22 7.76 23.36
C MET A 181 5.38 8.60 22.89
N ASP A 182 5.28 9.20 21.69
CA ASP A 182 6.40 9.91 21.07
C ASP A 182 6.30 11.44 21.22
N ILE A 183 5.09 11.97 21.48
CA ILE A 183 4.89 13.41 21.65
C ILE A 183 4.46 13.73 23.09
N TYR A 184 3.32 13.20 23.55
CA TYR A 184 2.74 13.59 24.83
C TYR A 184 3.64 13.21 26.01
N LYS A 185 4.05 11.94 26.09
CA LYS A 185 4.87 11.45 27.20
C LYS A 185 6.24 12.11 27.29
N PRO A 186 7.06 12.24 26.23
CA PRO A 186 8.40 12.83 26.33
C PRO A 186 8.42 14.36 26.46
N TYR A 187 7.46 15.07 25.85
CA TYR A 187 7.53 16.53 25.75
C TYR A 187 6.48 17.27 26.58
N ILE A 188 5.33 16.65 26.91
CA ILE A 188 4.24 17.31 27.62
C ILE A 188 4.16 16.84 29.07
N ASN A 189 4.15 15.52 29.31
CA ASN A 189 4.07 14.98 30.67
C ASN A 189 4.84 13.66 30.81
N ARG A 190 6.09 13.77 31.25
CA ARG A 190 7.01 12.62 31.41
C ARG A 190 6.59 11.66 32.52
N GLU A 191 5.87 12.14 33.53
CA GLU A 191 5.43 11.38 34.70
C GLU A 191 3.97 10.92 34.59
N ALA A 192 3.39 10.98 33.39
CA ALA A 192 2.00 10.58 33.20
C ALA A 192 1.76 9.12 33.59
N SER A 193 0.75 8.90 34.43
CA SER A 193 0.32 7.56 34.80
C SER A 193 -0.19 6.77 33.57
N GLN A 194 -0.16 5.45 33.62
CA GLN A 194 -0.67 4.59 32.55
C GLN A 194 -2.13 4.90 32.20
N THR A 195 -2.98 5.13 33.21
CA THR A 195 -4.38 5.52 33.00
C THR A 195 -4.50 6.84 32.24
N LYS A 196 -3.64 7.81 32.55
CA LYS A 196 -3.62 9.09 31.83
C LYS A 196 -3.18 8.94 30.39
N LEU A 197 -2.15 8.13 30.12
CA LEU A 197 -1.70 7.84 28.77
C LEU A 197 -2.79 7.16 27.93
N VAL A 198 -3.53 6.18 28.50
CA VAL A 198 -4.66 5.53 27.82
C VAL A 198 -5.76 6.55 27.50
N ASN A 199 -6.10 7.46 28.44
CA ASN A 199 -7.13 8.48 28.18
C ASN A 199 -6.70 9.50 27.13
N VAL A 200 -5.45 9.93 27.14
CA VAL A 200 -4.89 10.78 26.08
C VAL A 200 -4.95 10.06 24.73
N GLY A 201 -4.59 8.78 24.69
CA GLY A 201 -4.68 7.98 23.46
C GLY A 201 -6.11 7.88 22.92
N ARG A 202 -7.09 7.64 23.79
CA ARG A 202 -8.52 7.62 23.39
C ARG A 202 -8.99 8.98 22.85
N LEU A 203 -8.60 10.07 23.51
CA LEU A 203 -8.93 11.41 23.04
C LEU A 203 -8.29 11.69 21.68
N THR A 204 -7.02 11.37 21.51
CA THR A 204 -6.30 11.54 20.23
C THR A 204 -6.97 10.76 19.11
N ALA A 205 -7.34 9.50 19.34
CA ALA A 205 -8.06 8.70 18.36
C ALA A 205 -9.42 9.31 18.00
N GLY A 206 -10.16 9.82 18.98
CA GLY A 206 -11.43 10.50 18.74
C GLY A 206 -11.28 11.77 17.91
N ILE A 207 -10.30 12.61 18.24
CA ILE A 207 -10.00 13.84 17.48
C ILE A 207 -9.58 13.49 16.05
N ALA A 208 -8.68 12.52 15.88
CA ALA A 208 -8.24 12.07 14.56
C ALA A 208 -9.41 11.54 13.71
N LEU A 209 -10.34 10.80 14.31
CA LEU A 209 -11.53 10.32 13.62
C LEU A 209 -12.43 11.49 13.18
N ILE A 210 -12.66 12.47 14.05
CA ILE A 210 -13.48 13.65 13.71
C ILE A 210 -12.84 14.42 12.53
N ILE A 211 -11.52 14.65 12.59
CA ILE A 211 -10.79 15.32 11.52
C ILE A 211 -10.95 14.52 10.20
N ALA A 212 -10.78 13.19 10.24
CA ALA A 212 -10.92 12.34 9.07
C ALA A 212 -12.34 12.43 8.47
N VAL A 213 -13.38 12.40 9.29
CA VAL A 213 -14.79 12.54 8.86
C VAL A 213 -15.04 13.90 8.23
N CYS A 214 -14.47 14.98 8.79
CA CYS A 214 -14.63 16.33 8.23
C CYS A 214 -13.88 16.51 6.89
N LEU A 215 -12.74 15.82 6.71
CA LEU A 215 -11.96 15.90 5.50
C LEU A 215 -12.46 14.96 4.38
N ALA A 216 -13.12 13.86 4.73
CA ALA A 216 -13.58 12.86 3.77
C ALA A 216 -14.43 13.45 2.61
N PRO A 217 -15.39 14.38 2.84
CA PRO A 217 -16.16 14.97 1.73
C PRO A 217 -15.32 15.77 0.75
N LEU A 218 -14.19 16.33 1.18
CA LEU A 218 -13.28 17.10 0.32
C LEU A 218 -12.52 16.23 -0.68
N LEU A 219 -12.44 14.93 -0.39
CA LEU A 219 -11.81 13.94 -1.25
C LEU A 219 -12.80 13.31 -2.24
N GLY A 220 -14.10 13.54 -2.03
CA GLY A 220 -15.15 13.07 -2.96
C GLY A 220 -15.05 13.81 -4.30
N GLY A 221 -14.85 13.07 -5.37
CA GLY A 221 -14.69 13.63 -6.74
C GLY A 221 -13.26 13.63 -7.27
N ILE A 222 -12.30 13.11 -6.49
CA ILE A 222 -10.96 12.80 -6.99
C ILE A 222 -11.08 11.47 -7.74
N ASP A 223 -10.79 11.50 -9.03
CA ASP A 223 -10.73 10.29 -9.86
C ASP A 223 -9.48 9.48 -9.47
N GLN A 224 -9.58 8.15 -9.54
CA GLN A 224 -8.52 7.22 -9.17
C GLN A 224 -7.96 7.48 -7.76
N MET A 225 -8.85 7.58 -6.77
CA MET A 225 -8.50 7.89 -5.38
C MET A 225 -7.36 7.03 -4.82
N PHE A 226 -7.30 5.74 -5.19
CA PHE A 226 -6.23 4.85 -4.73
C PHE A 226 -4.84 5.33 -5.19
N GLN A 227 -4.72 5.72 -6.47
CA GLN A 227 -3.47 6.23 -7.02
C GLN A 227 -3.09 7.56 -6.39
N TYR A 228 -4.05 8.46 -6.21
CA TYR A 228 -3.85 9.72 -5.50
C TYR A 228 -3.25 9.52 -4.11
N ILE A 229 -3.83 8.60 -3.30
CA ILE A 229 -3.31 8.27 -1.96
C ILE A 229 -1.88 7.72 -2.06
N GLN A 230 -1.59 6.85 -3.03
CA GLN A 230 -0.26 6.27 -3.22
C GLN A 230 0.79 7.33 -3.58
N GLU A 231 0.47 8.26 -4.48
CA GLU A 231 1.36 9.35 -4.84
C GLU A 231 1.67 10.27 -3.67
N TYR A 232 0.66 10.68 -2.88
CA TYR A 232 0.89 11.55 -1.71
C TYR A 232 1.62 10.83 -0.58
N THR A 233 1.37 9.54 -0.37
CA THR A 233 2.18 8.72 0.52
C THR A 233 3.62 8.64 0.03
N GLY A 234 3.81 8.65 -1.28
CA GLY A 234 5.11 8.70 -1.95
C GLY A 234 5.94 9.96 -1.67
N LEU A 235 5.35 11.06 -1.22
CA LEU A 235 6.10 12.24 -0.80
C LEU A 235 6.81 12.07 0.55
N VAL A 236 6.26 11.24 1.42
CA VAL A 236 6.74 11.08 2.81
C VAL A 236 7.57 9.81 2.99
N SER A 237 7.18 8.73 2.33
CA SER A 237 7.78 7.41 2.48
C SER A 237 9.30 7.34 2.16
N PRO A 238 9.85 8.06 1.16
CA PRO A 238 11.28 8.07 0.89
C PRO A 238 12.12 8.53 2.07
N GLY A 239 11.70 9.61 2.73
CA GLY A 239 12.40 10.17 3.89
C GLY A 239 12.41 9.23 5.07
N ILE A 240 11.26 8.66 5.39
CA ILE A 240 11.14 7.72 6.52
C ILE A 240 11.98 6.47 6.25
N LEU A 241 11.87 5.88 5.05
CA LEU A 241 12.66 4.70 4.69
C LEU A 241 14.16 4.98 4.78
N ALA A 242 14.62 6.10 4.22
CA ALA A 242 16.05 6.48 4.25
C ALA A 242 16.57 6.62 5.68
N VAL A 243 15.81 7.27 6.57
CA VAL A 243 16.21 7.43 7.98
C VAL A 243 16.30 6.09 8.70
N PHE A 244 15.30 5.21 8.51
CA PHE A 244 15.33 3.89 9.12
C PHE A 244 16.47 3.02 8.58
N LEU A 245 16.68 2.98 7.27
CA LEU A 245 17.78 2.21 6.67
C LEU A 245 19.14 2.71 7.18
N MET A 246 19.37 4.02 7.17
CA MET A 246 20.63 4.59 7.65
C MET A 246 20.80 4.37 9.15
N GLY A 247 19.73 4.53 9.96
CA GLY A 247 19.81 4.30 11.40
C GLY A 247 20.03 2.84 11.80
N LEU A 248 19.51 1.89 11.02
CA LEU A 248 19.67 0.45 11.28
C LEU A 248 21.02 -0.09 10.79
N PHE A 249 21.46 0.34 9.60
CA PHE A 249 22.58 -0.31 8.91
C PHE A 249 23.88 0.51 8.93
N TRP A 250 23.83 1.80 9.27
CA TRP A 250 25.01 2.66 9.29
C TRP A 250 25.27 3.27 10.67
N LYS A 251 26.26 2.77 11.38
CA LYS A 251 26.58 3.15 12.78
C LYS A 251 26.91 4.63 12.97
N LYS A 252 27.35 5.34 11.92
CA LYS A 252 27.71 6.76 11.95
C LYS A 252 26.51 7.68 11.63
N ALA A 253 25.30 7.15 11.48
CA ALA A 253 24.10 7.96 11.30
C ALA A 253 23.83 8.79 12.56
N THR A 254 23.69 10.11 12.40
CA THR A 254 23.47 11.04 13.51
C THR A 254 22.04 11.55 13.56
N ASN A 255 21.60 12.00 14.74
CA ASN A 255 20.27 12.64 14.88
C ASN A 255 20.13 13.86 13.96
N LYS A 256 21.20 14.64 13.77
CA LYS A 256 21.19 15.79 12.84
C LYS A 256 20.98 15.32 11.40
N GLY A 257 21.70 14.26 10.98
CA GLY A 257 21.51 13.66 9.66
C GLY A 257 20.09 13.17 9.45
N ALA A 258 19.51 12.47 10.41
CA ALA A 258 18.12 11.99 10.35
C ALA A 258 17.11 13.14 10.22
N ILE A 259 17.24 14.20 11.04
CA ILE A 259 16.35 15.36 11.00
C ILE A 259 16.43 16.06 9.63
N TRP A 260 17.62 16.36 9.14
CA TRP A 260 17.81 17.00 7.84
C TRP A 260 17.35 16.07 6.70
N GLY A 261 17.56 14.76 6.82
CA GLY A 261 17.05 13.78 5.87
C GLY A 261 15.53 13.86 5.73
N VAL A 262 14.80 13.83 6.83
CA VAL A 262 13.31 13.95 6.80
C VAL A 262 12.88 15.31 6.26
N LEU A 263 13.49 16.40 6.73
CA LEU A 263 13.13 17.76 6.30
C LEU A 263 13.40 17.99 4.80
N CYS A 264 14.49 17.45 4.26
CA CYS A 264 14.84 17.59 2.85
C CYS A 264 14.06 16.60 1.95
N SER A 265 13.61 15.46 2.48
CA SER A 265 12.94 14.44 1.64
C SER A 265 11.66 14.94 0.99
N ILE A 266 10.85 15.72 1.71
CA ILE A 266 9.59 16.28 1.17
C ILE A 266 9.88 17.29 0.04
N PRO A 267 10.73 18.32 0.20
CA PRO A 267 11.14 19.18 -0.91
C PRO A 267 11.72 18.42 -2.11
N ILE A 268 12.57 17.41 -1.87
CA ILE A 268 13.15 16.60 -2.95
C ILE A 268 12.03 15.87 -3.72
N ALA A 269 11.12 15.21 -3.02
CA ALA A 269 10.01 14.51 -3.65
C ALA A 269 9.06 15.47 -4.40
N LEU A 270 8.80 16.66 -3.83
CA LEU A 270 8.01 17.69 -4.49
C LEU A 270 8.69 18.23 -5.75
N ILE A 271 10.01 18.40 -5.76
CA ILE A 271 10.75 18.80 -6.97
C ILE A 271 10.54 17.78 -8.07
N PHE A 272 10.69 16.48 -7.79
CA PHE A 272 10.41 15.43 -8.78
C PHE A 272 8.97 15.46 -9.29
N LYS A 273 7.99 15.72 -8.42
CA LYS A 273 6.58 15.79 -8.80
C LYS A 273 6.25 17.02 -9.64
N LEU A 274 6.93 18.16 -9.40
CA LEU A 274 6.65 19.42 -10.10
C LEU A 274 7.44 19.57 -11.40
N LEU A 275 8.54 18.84 -11.56
CA LEU A 275 9.26 18.82 -12.82
C LEU A 275 8.47 18.04 -13.88
N PRO A 276 8.45 18.52 -15.14
CA PRO A 276 7.78 17.83 -16.25
C PRO A 276 8.60 16.59 -16.68
N LEU A 277 8.74 15.64 -15.78
CA LEU A 277 9.45 14.40 -16.03
C LEU A 277 8.43 13.32 -16.42
N GLU A 278 8.60 12.74 -17.60
CA GLU A 278 7.86 11.56 -18.03
C GLU A 278 8.40 10.31 -17.29
N MET A 279 8.11 10.25 -15.99
CA MET A 279 8.64 9.23 -15.10
C MET A 279 7.54 8.76 -14.15
N PRO A 280 7.34 7.44 -13.99
CA PRO A 280 6.41 6.87 -13.01
C PRO A 280 6.69 7.41 -11.60
N PHE A 281 5.63 7.68 -10.84
CA PHE A 281 5.78 8.25 -9.49
C PHE A 281 6.61 7.34 -8.55
N MET A 282 6.58 6.05 -8.74
CA MET A 282 7.41 5.10 -7.96
C MET A 282 8.90 5.28 -8.26
N ASP A 283 9.29 5.57 -9.50
CA ASP A 283 10.69 5.88 -9.82
C ASP A 283 11.12 7.21 -9.20
N GLN A 284 10.23 8.20 -9.17
CA GLN A 284 10.46 9.46 -8.44
C GLN A 284 10.72 9.18 -6.95
N MET A 285 9.95 8.28 -6.32
CA MET A 285 10.18 7.85 -4.94
C MET A 285 11.56 7.21 -4.74
N PHE A 286 12.01 6.39 -5.69
CA PHE A 286 13.32 5.75 -5.63
C PHE A 286 14.45 6.79 -5.62
N TYR A 287 14.44 7.72 -6.57
CA TYR A 287 15.44 8.78 -6.65
C TYR A 287 15.39 9.73 -5.45
N ALA A 288 14.18 10.05 -4.97
CA ALA A 288 14.02 10.84 -3.75
C ALA A 288 14.63 10.13 -2.53
N THR A 289 14.49 8.80 -2.43
CA THR A 289 15.10 8.01 -1.36
C THR A 289 16.63 8.05 -1.46
N LEU A 290 17.19 7.85 -2.64
CA LEU A 290 18.65 7.90 -2.84
C LEU A 290 19.22 9.27 -2.48
N LEU A 291 18.60 10.37 -2.95
CA LEU A 291 19.03 11.70 -2.60
C LEU A 291 18.92 12.00 -1.10
N THR A 292 17.85 11.50 -0.46
CA THR A 292 17.70 11.62 0.99
C THR A 292 18.79 10.86 1.75
N ILE A 293 19.15 9.66 1.31
CA ILE A 293 20.29 8.90 1.87
C ILE A 293 21.58 9.71 1.75
N VAL A 294 21.82 10.35 0.60
CA VAL A 294 23.00 11.21 0.41
C VAL A 294 22.99 12.39 1.38
N VAL A 295 21.83 13.05 1.57
CA VAL A 295 21.70 14.14 2.56
C VAL A 295 22.03 13.65 3.97
N ILE A 296 21.45 12.51 4.40
CA ILE A 296 21.72 11.93 5.71
C ILE A 296 23.20 11.64 5.87
N PHE A 297 23.82 11.04 4.85
CA PHE A 297 25.24 10.69 4.83
C PHE A 297 26.12 11.93 4.98
N MET A 298 25.93 12.95 4.16
CA MET A 298 26.72 14.18 4.16
C MET A 298 26.57 14.94 5.49
N VAL A 299 25.34 15.11 6.00
CA VAL A 299 25.11 15.82 7.26
C VAL A 299 25.64 15.03 8.45
N SER A 300 25.53 13.71 8.44
CA SER A 300 26.08 12.88 9.52
C SER A 300 27.61 12.97 9.57
N LEU A 301 28.28 12.87 8.43
CA LEU A 301 29.76 13.01 8.38
C LEU A 301 30.21 14.37 8.84
N SER A 302 29.55 15.45 8.43
CA SER A 302 29.90 16.82 8.85
C SER A 302 29.64 17.10 10.34
N SER A 303 28.87 16.25 11.00
CA SER A 303 28.51 16.36 12.41
C SER A 303 29.53 15.67 13.35
N ASN A 304 30.67 15.20 12.84
CA ASN A 304 31.67 14.42 13.58
C ASN A 304 31.08 13.27 14.39
N PRO A 305 30.55 12.24 13.72
CA PRO A 305 29.91 11.12 14.39
C PRO A 305 30.94 10.36 15.23
N ALA A 306 30.56 9.94 16.44
CA ALA A 306 31.36 9.03 17.22
C ALA A 306 31.48 7.68 16.53
N ASP A 307 32.66 7.07 16.51
CA ASP A 307 32.87 5.75 15.89
C ASP A 307 32.15 4.63 16.64
N ASP A 308 31.86 4.80 17.94
CA ASP A 308 31.14 3.87 18.81
C ASP A 308 30.05 4.61 19.60
N ASP A 309 28.98 5.04 18.92
CA ASP A 309 27.81 5.57 19.62
C ASP A 309 27.10 4.39 20.35
N PRO A 310 26.96 4.47 21.69
CA PRO A 310 26.28 3.42 22.45
C PRO A 310 24.80 3.24 22.06
N LYS A 311 24.20 4.19 21.35
CA LYS A 311 22.84 4.12 20.81
C LYS A 311 22.77 3.43 19.45
N ALA A 312 23.93 3.19 18.79
CA ALA A 312 23.94 2.50 17.51
C ALA A 312 23.54 1.04 17.66
N ILE A 313 22.66 0.58 16.79
CA ILE A 313 22.20 -0.81 16.80
C ILE A 313 23.34 -1.71 16.33
N LYS A 314 23.75 -2.65 17.22
CA LYS A 314 24.74 -3.67 16.89
C LYS A 314 24.03 -4.82 16.16
N LEU A 315 24.12 -4.84 14.85
CA LEU A 315 23.57 -5.94 14.06
C LEU A 315 24.36 -7.22 14.31
N THR A 316 23.64 -8.27 14.70
CA THR A 316 24.21 -9.60 14.91
C THR A 316 23.58 -10.59 13.93
N ALA A 317 24.32 -11.63 13.56
CA ALA A 317 23.80 -12.68 12.65
C ALA A 317 22.52 -13.36 13.19
N ASP A 318 22.35 -13.39 14.52
CA ASP A 318 21.18 -13.98 15.15
C ASP A 318 19.88 -13.21 14.86
N MET A 319 19.97 -11.90 14.60
CA MET A 319 18.81 -11.08 14.23
C MET A 319 18.22 -11.48 12.87
N PHE A 320 19.00 -12.11 12.01
CA PHE A 320 18.60 -12.53 10.66
C PHE A 320 18.23 -14.02 10.61
N LYS A 321 18.21 -14.73 11.76
CA LYS A 321 17.76 -16.12 11.80
C LYS A 321 16.26 -16.22 11.58
N THR A 322 15.88 -17.05 10.63
CA THR A 322 14.49 -17.28 10.25
C THR A 322 14.06 -18.72 10.56
N ASP A 323 12.77 -18.91 10.88
CA ASP A 323 12.18 -20.22 11.11
C ASP A 323 12.14 -21.05 9.82
N LYS A 324 12.33 -22.38 9.94
CA LYS A 324 12.29 -23.29 8.78
C LYS A 324 10.98 -23.24 8.00
N VAL A 325 9.85 -23.16 8.73
CA VAL A 325 8.52 -23.07 8.09
C VAL A 325 8.39 -21.76 7.32
N PHE A 326 8.85 -20.64 7.92
CA PHE A 326 8.91 -19.35 7.22
C PHE A 326 9.71 -19.45 5.92
N ASN A 327 10.89 -20.05 5.97
CA ASN A 327 11.76 -20.17 4.78
C ASN A 327 11.09 -20.97 3.66
N ILE A 328 10.48 -22.11 4.01
CA ILE A 328 9.76 -22.94 3.01
C ILE A 328 8.62 -22.13 2.39
N CYS A 329 7.79 -21.46 3.19
CA CYS A 329 6.71 -20.64 2.70
C CYS A 329 7.22 -19.48 1.81
N ALA A 330 8.32 -18.81 2.23
CA ALA A 330 8.93 -17.73 1.46
C ALA A 330 9.43 -18.23 0.08
N TYR A 331 10.09 -19.40 0.02
CA TYR A 331 10.51 -19.99 -1.26
C TYR A 331 9.32 -20.33 -2.16
N ILE A 332 8.26 -20.92 -1.61
CA ILE A 332 7.04 -21.23 -2.38
C ILE A 332 6.44 -19.95 -2.93
N ILE A 333 6.32 -18.90 -2.12
CA ILE A 333 5.78 -17.60 -2.56
C ILE A 333 6.65 -17.00 -3.66
N CYS A 334 7.99 -17.02 -3.52
CA CYS A 334 8.89 -16.52 -4.55
C CYS A 334 8.75 -17.29 -5.86
N ILE A 335 8.66 -18.62 -5.82
CA ILE A 335 8.47 -19.45 -7.03
C ILE A 335 7.12 -19.11 -7.70
N LEU A 336 6.03 -19.00 -6.91
CA LEU A 336 4.73 -18.62 -7.44
C LEU A 336 4.76 -17.23 -8.08
N LEU A 337 5.43 -16.26 -7.48
CA LEU A 337 5.60 -14.93 -8.06
C LEU A 337 6.38 -14.99 -9.38
N VAL A 338 7.47 -15.74 -9.45
CA VAL A 338 8.22 -15.92 -10.70
C VAL A 338 7.32 -16.51 -11.77
N VAL A 339 6.53 -17.55 -11.46
CA VAL A 339 5.59 -18.15 -12.41
C VAL A 339 4.56 -17.13 -12.89
N ILE A 340 3.96 -16.36 -11.99
CA ILE A 340 2.96 -15.34 -12.34
C ILE A 340 3.59 -14.25 -13.24
N TYR A 341 4.74 -13.70 -12.83
CA TYR A 341 5.41 -12.68 -13.65
C TYR A 341 5.87 -13.20 -15.01
N THR A 342 6.28 -14.45 -15.13
CA THR A 342 6.64 -15.03 -16.44
C THR A 342 5.44 -15.33 -17.32
N ALA A 343 4.28 -15.59 -16.71
CA ALA A 343 3.05 -15.84 -17.46
C ALA A 343 2.36 -14.54 -17.95
N PHE A 344 2.56 -13.43 -17.24
CA PHE A 344 1.88 -12.14 -17.47
C PHE A 344 2.88 -10.97 -17.61
N PHE A 345 4.03 -11.26 -18.22
CA PHE A 345 5.08 -10.25 -18.46
C PHE A 345 4.75 -9.35 -19.62
#